data_61ad6984814e4fbc733e761d59561689
#
_entry.id   61ad6984814e4fbc733e761d59561689
#
_cell.length_a   1.000
_cell.length_b   1.000
_cell.length_c   1.000
_cell.angle_alpha   90.00
_cell.angle_beta   90.00
_cell.angle_gamma   90.00
#
_symmetry.space_group_name_H-M   'P 1'
#
loop_
_entity.id
_entity.type
_entity.pdbx_description
1 polymer ?
#
loop_
_entity_poly.entity_id
_entity_poly.type
_entity_poly.pdbx_seq_one_letter_code
_entity_poly.pdbx_strand_id
1 'polypeptide(L)'
;MEKKIRTHQKSDGGRIRCVAGMVCAMCMLWTMVGMLVGCTSADEPADKVADLEFVVVPEEEIPEELAKLIREKKANEFKLSYSADGKLYIVAGFGEKVTGGYSVRVNALYLTENAIVFDTDLLGPGKDEEVSQGASWPYIVVCTADRPESVIFR
;
A
#
# COMPACT_ATOMS: atom_id res chain seq x y z
N MET A 1 -44.10 -55.51 -57.64
CA MET A 1 -45.16 -54.82 -56.92
C MET A 1 -44.55 -53.97 -55.82
N GLU A 2 -44.22 -52.77 -56.18
CA GLU A 2 -43.65 -51.82 -55.15
C GLU A 2 -44.72 -50.84 -54.75
N LYS A 3 -44.94 -50.76 -53.42
CA LYS A 3 -45.92 -49.86 -52.86
C LYS A 3 -45.18 -48.61 -52.32
N LYS A 4 -45.32 -47.49 -53.04
CA LYS A 4 -44.78 -46.18 -52.76
C LYS A 4 -45.52 -45.54 -51.58
N ILE A 5 -44.87 -45.40 -50.42
CA ILE A 5 -45.41 -44.72 -49.28
C ILE A 5 -44.95 -43.27 -49.37
N ARG A 6 -45.88 -42.30 -49.49
CA ARG A 6 -45.65 -40.88 -49.38
C ARG A 6 -45.74 -40.47 -47.88
N THR A 7 -44.69 -40.02 -47.31
CA THR A 7 -44.74 -39.39 -46.05
C THR A 7 -44.93 -37.86 -46.23
N HIS A 8 -45.97 -37.35 -45.65
CA HIS A 8 -46.23 -35.89 -45.53
C HIS A 8 -45.30 -35.28 -44.50
N GLN A 9 -44.43 -34.40 -44.96
CA GLN A 9 -43.58 -33.57 -44.07
C GLN A 9 -44.33 -32.28 -43.76
N LYS A 10 -44.83 -32.15 -42.54
CA LYS A 10 -45.47 -30.96 -42.02
C LYS A 10 -44.40 -30.00 -41.51
N SER A 11 -44.28 -28.85 -42.15
CA SER A 11 -43.35 -27.78 -41.79
C SER A 11 -43.84 -27.03 -40.55
N ASP A 12 -43.23 -27.27 -39.40
CA ASP A 12 -43.41 -26.48 -38.21
C ASP A 12 -42.32 -25.39 -38.12
N GLY A 13 -42.44 -24.38 -38.98
CA GLY A 13 -41.48 -23.26 -39.07
C GLY A 13 -41.76 -22.04 -38.18
N GLY A 14 -42.46 -22.20 -37.04
CA GLY A 14 -42.94 -21.04 -36.27
C GLY A 14 -42.38 -20.84 -34.85
N ARG A 15 -41.71 -21.84 -34.30
CA ARG A 15 -41.32 -21.76 -32.85
C ARG A 15 -39.86 -21.51 -32.55
N ILE A 16 -38.98 -21.63 -33.53
CA ILE A 16 -37.52 -21.49 -33.33
C ILE A 16 -37.07 -20.01 -33.28
N ARG A 17 -37.86 -19.08 -33.89
CA ARG A 17 -37.46 -17.65 -33.95
C ARG A 17 -37.60 -16.90 -32.65
N CYS A 18 -38.51 -17.33 -31.74
CA CYS A 18 -38.70 -16.64 -30.45
C CYS A 18 -37.68 -17.04 -29.40
N VAL A 19 -37.15 -18.28 -29.44
CA VAL A 19 -36.18 -18.74 -28.44
C VAL A 19 -34.79 -18.19 -28.71
N ALA A 20 -34.41 -17.99 -29.97
CA ALA A 20 -33.13 -17.41 -30.35
C ALA A 20 -33.02 -15.92 -29.93
N GLY A 21 -34.11 -15.16 -29.98
CA GLY A 21 -34.16 -13.75 -29.54
C GLY A 21 -34.06 -13.60 -28.03
N MET A 22 -34.65 -14.51 -27.24
CA MET A 22 -34.61 -14.46 -25.80
C MET A 22 -33.26 -14.88 -25.22
N VAL A 23 -32.60 -15.84 -25.85
CA VAL A 23 -31.25 -16.27 -25.44
C VAL A 23 -30.22 -15.19 -25.76
N CYS A 24 -30.33 -14.48 -26.87
CA CYS A 24 -29.46 -13.35 -27.21
C CYS A 24 -29.64 -12.17 -26.25
N ALA A 25 -30.89 -11.87 -25.84
CA ALA A 25 -31.16 -10.79 -24.87
C ALA A 25 -30.60 -11.11 -23.47
N MET A 26 -30.67 -12.36 -23.02
CA MET A 26 -30.07 -12.78 -21.73
C MET A 26 -28.53 -12.81 -21.79
N CYS A 27 -27.91 -13.17 -22.90
CA CYS A 27 -26.46 -13.08 -23.05
C CYS A 27 -25.95 -11.63 -23.05
N MET A 28 -26.68 -10.68 -23.64
CA MET A 28 -26.29 -9.26 -23.60
C MET A 28 -26.47 -8.63 -22.22
N LEU A 29 -27.42 -9.08 -21.40
CA LEU A 29 -27.53 -8.59 -20.01
C LEU A 29 -26.41 -9.14 -19.10
N TRP A 30 -25.86 -10.31 -19.39
CA TRP A 30 -24.78 -10.89 -18.56
C TRP A 30 -23.41 -10.32 -18.87
N THR A 31 -23.21 -9.78 -20.09
CA THR A 31 -21.95 -9.11 -20.44
C THR A 31 -21.83 -7.68 -19.88
N MET A 32 -22.94 -7.04 -19.46
CA MET A 32 -22.91 -5.71 -18.86
C MET A 32 -22.63 -5.69 -17.35
N VAL A 33 -22.73 -6.81 -16.64
CA VAL A 33 -22.46 -6.90 -15.20
C VAL A 33 -20.97 -7.15 -14.90
N GLY A 34 -20.15 -7.50 -15.91
CA GLY A 34 -18.74 -7.86 -15.74
C GLY A 34 -17.74 -6.71 -15.76
N MET A 35 -18.14 -5.43 -15.91
CA MET A 35 -17.22 -4.29 -16.06
C MET A 35 -17.16 -3.31 -14.88
N LEU A 36 -17.54 -3.74 -13.67
CA LEU A 36 -17.35 -2.97 -12.45
C LEU A 36 -16.39 -3.63 -11.46
N VAL A 37 -15.37 -4.35 -11.96
CA VAL A 37 -14.16 -4.55 -11.18
C VAL A 37 -13.29 -3.33 -11.43
N GLY A 38 -13.59 -2.25 -10.68
CA GLY A 38 -12.70 -1.14 -10.55
C GLY A 38 -11.40 -1.68 -9.95
N CYS A 39 -10.33 -1.74 -10.75
CA CYS A 39 -8.98 -1.81 -10.25
C CYS A 39 -8.77 -0.55 -9.39
N THR A 40 -8.87 -0.67 -8.08
CA THR A 40 -8.15 0.21 -7.19
C THR A 40 -6.68 -0.18 -7.34
N SER A 41 -6.02 0.37 -8.36
CA SER A 41 -4.58 0.45 -8.40
C SER A 41 -4.21 1.40 -7.27
N ALA A 42 -3.93 0.88 -6.07
CA ALA A 42 -2.99 1.54 -5.20
C ALA A 42 -1.73 1.68 -6.06
N ASP A 43 -1.17 2.89 -6.16
CA ASP A 43 0.11 3.14 -6.84
C ASP A 43 1.21 2.38 -6.06
N GLU A 44 1.33 1.08 -6.30
CA GLU A 44 2.49 0.34 -5.85
C GLU A 44 3.69 0.80 -6.67
N PRO A 45 4.81 1.15 -5.99
CA PRO A 45 6.04 1.49 -6.70
C PRO A 45 6.42 0.35 -7.65
N ALA A 46 6.70 0.68 -8.91
CA ALA A 46 6.97 -0.31 -9.96
C ALA A 46 8.20 -1.21 -9.70
N ASP A 47 9.03 -0.83 -8.72
CA ASP A 47 10.26 -1.51 -8.30
C ASP A 47 10.12 -2.28 -6.97
N LYS A 48 8.93 -2.31 -6.36
CA LYS A 48 8.68 -2.99 -5.08
C LYS A 48 8.70 -4.50 -5.26
N VAL A 49 9.58 -5.16 -4.51
CA VAL A 49 9.70 -6.63 -4.45
C VAL A 49 8.83 -7.22 -3.34
N ALA A 50 8.87 -6.62 -2.14
CA ALA A 50 8.10 -7.08 -0.99
C ALA A 50 7.93 -5.98 0.05
N ASP A 51 6.82 -6.02 0.81
CA ASP A 51 6.70 -5.25 2.04
C ASP A 51 7.60 -5.83 3.13
N LEU A 52 8.16 -4.96 3.95
CA LEU A 52 8.92 -5.35 5.11
C LEU A 52 8.07 -5.15 6.37
N GLU A 53 7.99 -6.18 7.18
CA GLU A 53 7.42 -6.06 8.52
C GLU A 53 8.34 -5.21 9.39
N PHE A 54 7.77 -4.29 10.15
CA PHE A 54 8.49 -3.44 11.08
C PHE A 54 7.68 -3.16 12.34
N VAL A 55 8.37 -2.75 13.38
CA VAL A 55 7.79 -2.30 14.65
C VAL A 55 8.27 -0.89 14.91
N VAL A 56 7.38 0.00 15.31
CA VAL A 56 7.75 1.33 15.82
C VAL A 56 8.33 1.14 17.21
N VAL A 57 9.55 1.64 17.41
CA VAL A 57 10.31 1.48 18.65
C VAL A 57 10.01 2.66 19.58
N PRO A 58 9.46 2.43 20.78
CA PRO A 58 9.27 3.49 21.77
C PRO A 58 10.62 3.98 22.30
N GLU A 59 10.66 5.21 22.81
CA GLU A 59 11.91 5.89 23.18
C GLU A 59 12.72 5.11 24.24
N GLU A 60 12.04 4.44 25.16
CA GLU A 60 12.62 3.62 26.21
C GLU A 60 13.27 2.32 25.72
N GLU A 61 12.93 1.84 24.52
CA GLU A 61 13.48 0.63 23.90
C GLU A 61 14.56 0.89 22.85
N ILE A 62 14.88 2.18 22.60
CA ILE A 62 15.93 2.55 21.65
C ILE A 62 17.30 2.19 22.25
N PRO A 63 18.19 1.49 21.50
CA PRO A 63 19.57 1.24 21.95
C PRO A 63 20.28 2.54 22.37
N GLU A 64 21.06 2.50 23.45
CA GLU A 64 21.66 3.70 24.07
C GLU A 64 22.53 4.48 23.07
N GLU A 65 23.33 3.79 22.27
CA GLU A 65 24.18 4.39 21.25
C GLU A 65 23.34 5.12 20.17
N LEU A 66 22.24 4.50 19.74
CA LEU A 66 21.32 5.09 18.78
C LEU A 66 20.61 6.32 19.39
N ALA A 67 20.13 6.21 20.63
CA ALA A 67 19.51 7.31 21.34
C ALA A 67 20.47 8.52 21.50
N LYS A 68 21.77 8.27 21.71
CA LYS A 68 22.80 9.31 21.73
C LYS A 68 22.92 10.02 20.38
N LEU A 69 23.01 9.25 19.29
CA LEU A 69 23.06 9.81 17.91
C LEU A 69 21.82 10.65 17.59
N ILE A 70 20.63 10.20 17.99
CA ILE A 70 19.39 10.95 17.82
C ILE A 70 19.46 12.28 18.58
N ARG A 71 19.86 12.26 19.85
CA ARG A 71 19.99 13.49 20.66
C ARG A 71 20.95 14.52 20.08
N GLU A 72 22.05 14.05 19.48
CA GLU A 72 23.05 14.91 18.82
C GLU A 72 22.53 15.53 17.52
N LYS A 73 21.67 14.82 16.80
CA LYS A 73 21.22 15.20 15.45
C LYS A 73 19.85 15.89 15.42
N LYS A 74 19.01 15.71 16.44
CA LYS A 74 17.58 16.07 16.41
C LYS A 74 17.28 17.55 16.15
N ALA A 75 18.24 18.46 16.38
CA ALA A 75 18.06 19.88 16.10
C ALA A 75 17.85 20.18 14.60
N ASN A 76 18.40 19.34 13.74
CA ASN A 76 18.26 19.44 12.29
C ASN A 76 17.50 18.21 11.75
N GLU A 77 17.05 18.29 10.50
CA GLU A 77 16.56 17.11 9.80
C GLU A 77 17.69 16.08 9.64
N PHE A 78 17.39 14.83 9.94
CA PHE A 78 18.36 13.73 9.81
C PHE A 78 17.68 12.42 9.43
N LYS A 79 18.43 11.61 8.76
CA LYS A 79 18.04 10.25 8.33
C LYS A 79 19.23 9.34 8.62
N LEU A 80 19.00 8.21 9.29
CA LEU A 80 20.06 7.26 9.59
C LEU A 80 19.51 5.83 9.69
N SER A 81 20.39 4.87 9.47
CA SER A 81 20.19 3.46 9.75
C SER A 81 21.26 2.96 10.72
N TYR A 82 20.89 2.05 11.61
CA TYR A 82 21.76 1.51 12.63
C TYR A 82 21.47 0.02 12.83
N SER A 83 22.47 -0.84 12.66
CA SER A 83 22.33 -2.28 12.86
C SER A 83 22.94 -2.69 14.19
N ALA A 84 22.16 -3.41 15.00
CA ALA A 84 22.59 -3.99 16.26
C ALA A 84 21.77 -5.25 16.58
N ASP A 85 22.39 -6.27 17.14
CA ASP A 85 21.76 -7.51 17.64
C ASP A 85 20.86 -8.20 16.61
N GLY A 86 21.25 -8.20 15.33
CA GLY A 86 20.48 -8.80 14.23
C GLY A 86 19.22 -8.03 13.85
N LYS A 87 19.14 -6.77 14.23
CA LYS A 87 18.07 -5.83 13.93
C LYS A 87 18.60 -4.62 13.19
N LEU A 88 17.82 -4.13 12.23
CA LEU A 88 18.04 -2.87 11.54
C LEU A 88 17.06 -1.84 12.08
N TYR A 89 17.60 -0.78 12.69
CA TYR A 89 16.87 0.40 13.12
C TYR A 89 16.97 1.48 12.03
N ILE A 90 15.84 2.04 11.63
CA ILE A 90 15.77 3.09 10.63
C ILE A 90 15.10 4.30 11.29
N VAL A 91 15.74 5.46 11.18
CA VAL A 91 15.31 6.68 11.88
C VAL A 91 15.13 7.81 10.87
N ALA A 92 13.99 8.49 10.95
CA ALA A 92 13.72 9.74 10.25
C ALA A 92 13.36 10.82 11.27
N GLY A 93 14.13 11.89 11.32
CA GLY A 93 13.93 13.05 12.17
C GLY A 93 13.76 14.32 11.32
N PHE A 94 12.84 15.17 11.73
CA PHE A 94 12.39 16.32 10.94
C PHE A 94 12.87 17.68 11.51
N GLY A 95 13.86 17.62 12.43
CA GLY A 95 14.42 18.83 13.04
C GLY A 95 13.49 19.53 14.01
N GLU A 96 13.91 20.69 14.48
CA GLU A 96 13.15 21.50 15.42
C GLU A 96 11.90 22.13 14.79
N LYS A 97 10.78 22.06 15.52
CA LYS A 97 9.52 22.73 15.22
C LYS A 97 9.20 23.71 16.34
N VAL A 98 8.61 24.82 15.98
CA VAL A 98 8.32 25.93 16.94
C VAL A 98 7.20 25.59 17.93
N THR A 99 6.39 24.58 17.66
CA THR A 99 5.28 24.13 18.53
C THR A 99 5.29 22.62 18.67
N GLY A 100 4.53 22.09 19.61
CA GLY A 100 4.15 20.67 19.66
C GLY A 100 3.08 20.30 18.63
N GLY A 101 2.49 19.11 18.76
CA GLY A 101 1.41 18.61 17.91
C GLY A 101 1.86 17.97 16.59
N TYR A 102 3.17 17.92 16.33
CA TYR A 102 3.70 17.20 15.16
C TYR A 102 3.82 15.72 15.44
N SER A 103 3.48 14.90 14.43
CA SER A 103 3.67 13.44 14.44
C SER A 103 4.31 12.97 13.13
N VAL A 104 4.95 11.80 13.16
CA VAL A 104 5.54 11.20 11.97
C VAL A 104 4.74 9.94 11.62
N ARG A 105 4.30 9.88 10.36
CA ARG A 105 3.62 8.72 9.81
C ARG A 105 4.56 7.94 8.92
N VAL A 106 4.59 6.63 9.08
CA VAL A 106 5.21 5.71 8.12
C VAL A 106 4.16 5.39 7.06
N ASN A 107 4.44 5.74 5.82
CA ASN A 107 3.60 5.41 4.68
C ASN A 107 3.91 4.01 4.17
N ALA A 108 5.21 3.68 4.06
CA ALA A 108 5.66 2.38 3.60
C ALA A 108 7.08 2.07 4.06
N LEU A 109 7.34 0.77 4.28
CA LEU A 109 8.67 0.19 4.37
C LEU A 109 8.69 -1.04 3.48
N TYR A 110 9.48 -1.02 2.41
CA TYR A 110 9.49 -2.10 1.45
C TYR A 110 10.88 -2.32 0.84
N LEU A 111 11.06 -3.54 0.32
CA LEU A 111 12.26 -3.98 -0.38
C LEU A 111 12.11 -3.75 -1.87
N THR A 112 13.15 -3.23 -2.50
CA THR A 112 13.38 -3.25 -3.94
C THR A 112 14.48 -4.26 -4.27
N GLU A 113 14.86 -4.41 -5.54
CA GLU A 113 15.97 -5.29 -5.92
C GLU A 113 17.31 -4.93 -5.26
N ASN A 114 17.53 -3.65 -4.91
CA ASN A 114 18.83 -3.14 -4.48
C ASN A 114 18.81 -2.34 -3.17
N ALA A 115 17.63 -2.06 -2.61
CA ALA A 115 17.50 -1.17 -1.47
C ALA A 115 16.23 -1.44 -0.65
N ILE A 116 16.25 -0.96 0.59
CA ILE A 116 15.06 -0.80 1.44
C ILE A 116 14.57 0.63 1.26
N VAL A 117 13.31 0.81 0.91
CA VAL A 117 12.70 2.15 0.84
C VAL A 117 11.89 2.40 2.10
N PHE A 118 12.20 3.49 2.77
CA PHE A 118 11.50 3.98 3.95
C PHE A 118 10.83 5.32 3.62
N ASP A 119 9.51 5.30 3.54
CA ASP A 119 8.67 6.44 3.17
C ASP A 119 7.92 6.96 4.39
N THR A 120 8.09 8.25 4.68
CA THR A 120 7.53 8.89 5.88
C THR A 120 7.04 10.31 5.60
N ASP A 121 5.94 10.67 6.26
CA ASP A 121 5.40 12.04 6.28
C ASP A 121 5.46 12.64 7.66
N LEU A 122 5.80 13.94 7.71
CA LEU A 122 5.58 14.77 8.87
C LEU A 122 4.16 15.34 8.86
N LEU A 123 3.38 15.02 9.85
CA LEU A 123 2.03 15.55 10.04
C LEU A 123 2.09 16.70 11.04
N GLY A 124 1.67 17.88 10.63
CA GLY A 124 1.50 19.04 11.52
C GLY A 124 0.16 18.99 12.27
N PRO A 125 0.02 19.81 13.31
CA PRO A 125 -1.22 19.94 14.06
C PRO A 125 -2.38 20.42 13.18
N GLY A 126 -3.60 20.03 13.53
CA GLY A 126 -4.82 20.51 12.89
C GLY A 126 -5.02 22.02 13.11
N LYS A 127 -5.81 22.67 12.25
CA LYS A 127 -6.02 24.13 12.31
C LYS A 127 -6.64 24.62 13.62
N ASP A 128 -7.46 23.75 14.26
CA ASP A 128 -8.17 24.04 15.50
C ASP A 128 -7.64 23.23 16.69
N GLU A 129 -6.47 22.61 16.54
CA GLU A 129 -5.84 21.80 17.58
C GLU A 129 -5.05 22.69 18.53
N GLU A 130 -5.34 22.56 19.84
CA GLU A 130 -4.55 23.21 20.87
C GLU A 130 -3.20 22.48 21.02
N VAL A 131 -2.13 23.17 20.71
CA VAL A 131 -0.76 22.64 20.79
C VAL A 131 0.07 23.37 21.85
N SER A 132 1.05 22.68 22.42
CA SER A 132 2.04 23.32 23.28
C SER A 132 2.84 24.35 22.51
N GLN A 133 3.08 25.51 23.13
CA GLN A 133 3.85 26.60 22.54
C GLN A 133 5.38 26.42 22.71
N GLY A 134 5.83 25.23 23.04
CA GLY A 134 7.24 24.88 23.18
C GLY A 134 7.79 24.17 21.93
N ALA A 135 9.08 24.35 21.69
CA ALA A 135 9.77 23.63 20.61
C ALA A 135 9.63 22.10 20.75
N SER A 136 9.52 21.41 19.63
CA SER A 136 9.47 19.96 19.55
C SER A 136 10.42 19.44 18.46
N TRP A 137 10.80 18.17 18.56
CA TRP A 137 11.74 17.52 17.64
C TRP A 137 11.14 16.19 17.19
N PRO A 138 10.19 16.22 16.25
CA PRO A 138 9.52 15.00 15.78
C PRO A 138 10.49 14.09 15.08
N TYR A 139 10.51 12.83 15.49
CA TYR A 139 11.24 11.75 14.82
C TYR A 139 10.50 10.43 15.01
N ILE A 140 10.86 9.45 14.20
CA ILE A 140 10.36 8.08 14.33
C ILE A 140 11.52 7.10 14.21
N VAL A 141 11.46 6.04 15.01
CA VAL A 141 12.37 4.91 14.95
C VAL A 141 11.55 3.67 14.60
N VAL A 142 11.91 2.99 13.55
CA VAL A 142 11.35 1.68 13.22
C VAL A 142 12.44 0.62 13.26
N CYS A 143 12.06 -0.60 13.60
CA CYS A 143 12.94 -1.75 13.67
C CYS A 143 12.41 -2.87 12.77
N THR A 144 13.29 -3.45 11.97
CA THR A 144 13.03 -4.63 11.15
C THR A 144 14.18 -5.64 11.30
N ALA A 145 14.09 -6.81 10.68
CA ALA A 145 15.20 -7.76 10.62
C ALA A 145 16.42 -7.15 9.93
N ASP A 146 17.62 -7.44 10.43
CA ASP A 146 18.86 -6.94 9.84
C ASP A 146 19.02 -7.43 8.39
N ARG A 147 19.45 -6.51 7.51
CA ARG A 147 19.58 -6.74 6.08
C ARG A 147 20.77 -5.98 5.51
N PRO A 148 21.43 -6.53 4.47
CA PRO A 148 22.58 -5.89 3.84
C PRO A 148 22.23 -4.73 2.90
N GLU A 149 20.96 -4.59 2.51
CA GLU A 149 20.52 -3.58 1.56
C GLU A 149 20.59 -2.17 2.17
N SER A 150 20.99 -1.19 1.37
CA SER A 150 21.00 0.21 1.78
C SER A 150 19.61 0.78 1.94
N VAL A 151 19.42 1.72 2.87
CA VAL A 151 18.14 2.38 3.09
C VAL A 151 18.04 3.67 2.27
N ILE A 152 16.98 3.78 1.48
CA ILE A 152 16.57 4.98 0.75
C ILE A 152 15.40 5.60 1.50
N PHE A 153 15.49 6.88 1.80
CA PHE A 153 14.46 7.66 2.49
C PHE A 153 13.67 8.51 1.48
N ARG A 154 12.36 8.45 1.59
CA ARG A 154 11.41 9.27 0.81
C ARG A 154 10.58 10.14 1.72
#